data_31ff377f0148851421e8632bd209baab
#
_entry.id   31ff377f0148851421e8632bd209baab
#
_cell.length_a   1.000
_cell.length_b   1.000
_cell.length_c   1.000
_cell.angle_alpha   90.00
_cell.angle_beta   90.00
_cell.angle_gamma   90.00
#
_symmetry.space_group_name_H-M   'P 1'
#
loop_
_entity.id
_entity.type
_entity.pdbx_description
1 polymer ?
#
loop_
_entity_poly.entity_id
_entity_poly.type
_entity_poly.pdbx_seq_one_letter_code
_entity_poly.pdbx_strand_id
1 'polypeptide(L)'
;MLVPADAPPVSLYTTNDVSRLVEEAQFTLGEGPSGDAYQLERPGIEPDLANPETVRWPAFSPVVLRAGVRSVFGLPLRIGAVRLGALGFYRDMAGPLTNDQHADALVLADVATRAVLAIQANASAGEIAVELESGVNLRFVVHQASGMVAVQLGVSITEALVRLRAYAFANDRAISEIAEEVVARHLHFHSDSVEVHEQ
;
A
#
# COMPACT_ATOMS: atom_id res chain seq x y z
N MET A 1 4.77 -5.15 -3.15
CA MET A 1 3.38 -4.73 -3.44
C MET A 1 3.04 -5.08 -4.89
N LEU A 2 1.93 -5.76 -5.15
CA LEU A 2 1.34 -5.93 -6.50
C LEU A 2 0.12 -5.02 -6.64
N VAL A 3 -0.16 -4.58 -7.87
CA VAL A 3 -1.35 -3.78 -8.17
C VAL A 3 -2.05 -4.44 -9.37
N PRO A 4 -3.11 -5.21 -9.14
CA PRO A 4 -3.95 -5.73 -10.22
C PRO A 4 -4.62 -4.58 -10.99
N ALA A 5 -4.96 -4.80 -12.28
CA ALA A 5 -5.47 -3.75 -13.16
C ALA A 5 -6.74 -3.04 -12.63
N ASP A 6 -7.62 -3.79 -11.93
CA ASP A 6 -8.91 -3.29 -11.44
C ASP A 6 -9.10 -3.52 -9.93
N ALA A 7 -8.01 -3.78 -9.19
CA ALA A 7 -8.05 -4.02 -7.76
C ALA A 7 -6.96 -3.21 -7.04
N PRO A 8 -7.17 -2.92 -5.76
CA PRO A 8 -6.19 -2.17 -4.97
C PRO A 8 -4.88 -2.95 -4.74
N PRO A 9 -3.81 -2.24 -4.36
CA PRO A 9 -2.50 -2.83 -4.17
C PRO A 9 -2.49 -3.91 -3.08
N VAL A 10 -1.88 -5.06 -3.39
CA VAL A 10 -1.73 -6.19 -2.46
C VAL A 10 -0.25 -6.40 -2.15
N SER A 11 0.08 -6.58 -0.86
CA SER A 11 1.42 -7.02 -0.45
C SER A 11 1.51 -8.52 -0.62
N LEU A 12 2.42 -9.00 -1.46
CA LEU A 12 2.64 -10.43 -1.65
C LEU A 12 3.49 -11.04 -0.54
N TYR A 13 4.50 -10.32 -0.10
CA TYR A 13 5.48 -10.84 0.84
C TYR A 13 6.14 -9.71 1.62
N THR A 14 6.39 -9.97 2.89
CA THR A 14 7.16 -9.10 3.80
C THR A 14 8.19 -9.94 4.54
N THR A 15 9.39 -9.43 4.74
CA THR A 15 10.52 -10.18 5.32
C THR A 15 10.46 -10.27 6.84
N ASN A 16 9.80 -9.31 7.50
CA ASN A 16 9.71 -9.22 8.97
C ASN A 16 8.57 -8.26 9.39
N ASP A 17 8.39 -8.07 10.69
CA ASP A 17 7.33 -7.22 11.24
C ASP A 17 7.46 -5.75 10.85
N VAL A 18 8.70 -5.22 10.74
CA VAL A 18 8.91 -3.83 10.29
C VAL A 18 8.53 -3.68 8.83
N SER A 19 8.88 -4.63 7.95
CA SER A 19 8.47 -4.58 6.55
C SER A 19 6.94 -4.66 6.39
N ARG A 20 6.28 -5.44 7.25
CA ARG A 20 4.82 -5.50 7.29
C ARG A 20 4.23 -4.15 7.71
N LEU A 21 4.76 -3.52 8.77
CA LEU A 21 4.35 -2.19 9.20
C LEU A 21 4.54 -1.15 8.10
N VAL A 22 5.68 -1.16 7.39
CA VAL A 22 5.96 -0.25 6.27
C VAL A 22 4.91 -0.42 5.16
N GLU A 23 4.59 -1.66 4.78
CA GLU A 23 3.58 -1.95 3.76
C GLU A 23 2.16 -1.57 4.22
N GLU A 24 1.82 -1.82 5.48
CA GLU A 24 0.52 -1.41 6.06
C GLU A 24 0.38 0.11 6.13
N ALA A 25 1.44 0.82 6.51
CA ALA A 25 1.46 2.28 6.52
C ALA A 25 1.25 2.85 5.11
N GLN A 26 1.95 2.31 4.09
CA GLN A 26 1.75 2.71 2.70
C GLN A 26 0.32 2.48 2.22
N PHE A 27 -0.24 1.33 2.55
CA PHE A 27 -1.61 0.99 2.18
C PHE A 27 -2.63 1.91 2.87
N THR A 28 -2.50 2.07 4.20
CA THR A 28 -3.45 2.85 5.02
C THR A 28 -3.41 4.33 4.67
N LEU A 29 -2.22 4.90 4.54
CA LEU A 29 -2.04 6.33 4.33
C LEU A 29 -2.09 6.74 2.85
N GLY A 30 -1.93 5.78 1.93
CA GLY A 30 -1.87 6.04 0.49
C GLY A 30 -0.60 6.77 0.06
N GLU A 31 0.40 6.83 0.91
CA GLU A 31 1.69 7.48 0.71
C GLU A 31 2.83 6.47 0.85
N GLY A 32 3.93 6.70 0.17
CA GLY A 32 5.15 5.93 0.35
C GLY A 32 5.86 5.53 -0.94
N PRO A 33 7.08 4.97 -0.80
CA PRO A 33 7.96 4.74 -1.93
C PRO A 33 7.45 3.72 -2.95
N SER A 34 6.72 2.68 -2.51
CA SER A 34 6.19 1.66 -3.42
C SER A 34 5.02 2.19 -4.24
N GLY A 35 4.15 3.02 -3.63
CA GLY A 35 3.06 3.70 -4.32
C GLY A 35 3.58 4.64 -5.41
N ASP A 36 4.53 5.48 -5.05
CA ASP A 36 5.19 6.40 -6.00
C ASP A 36 5.89 5.63 -7.13
N ALA A 37 6.62 4.56 -6.80
CA ALA A 37 7.32 3.76 -7.79
C ALA A 37 6.35 3.14 -8.81
N TYR A 38 5.21 2.64 -8.36
CA TYR A 38 4.18 2.10 -9.24
C TYR A 38 3.50 3.17 -10.09
N GLN A 39 3.12 4.30 -9.48
CA GLN A 39 2.36 5.36 -10.18
C GLN A 39 3.22 6.14 -11.16
N LEU A 40 4.44 6.50 -10.75
CA LEU A 40 5.36 7.35 -11.51
C LEU A 40 6.30 6.57 -12.43
N GLU A 41 6.26 5.22 -12.38
CA GLU A 41 7.12 4.31 -13.16
C GLU A 41 8.63 4.58 -13.00
N ARG A 42 9.02 5.17 -11.87
CA ARG A 42 10.40 5.51 -11.51
C ARG A 42 10.67 5.20 -10.04
N PRO A 43 11.93 4.99 -9.64
CA PRO A 43 12.25 4.74 -8.24
C PRO A 43 11.72 5.83 -7.30
N GLY A 44 11.03 5.40 -6.23
CA GLY A 44 10.63 6.24 -5.10
C GLY A 44 11.70 6.13 -4.02
N ILE A 45 12.56 7.13 -3.87
CA ILE A 45 13.73 7.04 -2.99
C ILE A 45 13.70 8.18 -1.98
N GLU A 46 13.89 7.85 -0.69
CA GLU A 46 14.20 8.81 0.36
C GLU A 46 15.35 8.26 1.22
N PRO A 47 16.54 8.84 1.07
CA PRO A 47 17.73 8.37 1.78
C PRO A 47 17.79 8.80 3.24
N ASP A 48 17.07 9.84 3.67
CA ASP A 48 16.96 10.24 5.06
C ASP A 48 15.56 10.77 5.38
N LEU A 49 14.70 9.89 5.86
CA LEU A 49 13.33 10.22 6.24
C LEU A 49 13.22 11.26 7.37
N ALA A 50 14.27 11.42 8.19
CA ALA A 50 14.27 12.40 9.27
C ALA A 50 14.61 13.81 8.78
N ASN A 51 15.40 13.91 7.69
CA ASN A 51 15.83 15.18 7.09
C ASN A 51 15.68 15.13 5.57
N PRO A 52 14.45 14.99 5.05
CA PRO A 52 14.23 14.89 3.61
C PRO A 52 14.46 16.24 2.93
N GLU A 53 15.06 16.24 1.73
CA GLU A 53 15.17 17.46 0.92
C GLU A 53 13.79 18.03 0.56
N THR A 54 12.82 17.16 0.36
CA THR A 54 11.43 17.50 0.09
C THR A 54 10.50 16.54 0.82
N VAL A 55 9.59 17.07 1.63
CA VAL A 55 8.59 16.25 2.33
C VAL A 55 7.57 15.73 1.33
N ARG A 56 7.74 14.46 0.90
CA ARG A 56 6.83 13.82 -0.07
C ARG A 56 5.73 13.01 0.60
N TRP A 57 6.01 12.47 1.77
CA TRP A 57 5.11 11.55 2.48
C TRP A 57 4.90 12.02 3.93
N PRO A 58 4.14 13.11 4.15
CA PRO A 58 4.00 13.72 5.48
C PRO A 58 3.29 12.84 6.51
N ALA A 59 2.36 11.98 6.09
CA ALA A 59 1.68 11.05 6.99
C ALA A 59 2.47 9.75 7.19
N PHE A 60 3.12 9.22 6.15
CA PHE A 60 3.88 7.97 6.18
C PHE A 60 5.18 8.08 6.97
N SER A 61 5.99 9.14 6.72
CA SER A 61 7.34 9.25 7.28
C SER A 61 7.37 9.19 8.82
N PRO A 62 6.49 9.90 9.56
CA PRO A 62 6.49 9.82 11.02
C PRO A 62 6.19 8.42 11.57
N VAL A 63 5.35 7.65 10.88
CA VAL A 63 4.97 6.29 11.30
C VAL A 63 6.17 5.36 11.23
N VAL A 64 6.85 5.33 10.08
CA VAL A 64 7.97 4.40 9.85
C VAL A 64 9.24 4.83 10.60
N LEU A 65 9.44 6.13 10.83
CA LEU A 65 10.52 6.64 11.68
C LEU A 65 10.40 6.13 13.12
N ARG A 66 9.19 6.08 13.69
CA ARG A 66 8.95 5.50 15.01
C ARG A 66 9.26 4.01 15.08
N ALA A 67 9.15 3.30 13.96
CA ALA A 67 9.53 1.89 13.84
C ALA A 67 11.04 1.68 13.58
N GLY A 68 11.84 2.74 13.59
CA GLY A 68 13.29 2.70 13.40
C GLY A 68 13.76 2.76 11.94
N VAL A 69 12.85 2.95 10.99
CA VAL A 69 13.23 3.07 9.57
C VAL A 69 13.78 4.47 9.30
N ARG A 70 14.95 4.54 8.66
CA ARG A 70 15.63 5.80 8.36
C ARG A 70 15.73 6.11 6.87
N SER A 71 15.77 5.08 6.01
CA SER A 71 15.75 5.26 4.57
C SER A 71 14.83 4.24 3.90
N VAL A 72 14.19 4.65 2.80
CA VAL A 72 13.25 3.81 2.03
C VAL A 72 13.49 3.94 0.53
N PHE A 73 13.28 2.83 -0.18
CA PHE A 73 13.50 2.72 -1.61
C PHE A 73 12.41 1.87 -2.21
N GLY A 74 11.67 2.39 -3.17
CA GLY A 74 10.68 1.68 -3.96
C GLY A 74 11.14 1.54 -5.40
N LEU A 75 11.17 0.34 -5.94
CA LEU A 75 11.51 0.08 -7.34
C LEU A 75 10.28 -0.44 -8.09
N PRO A 76 9.97 0.11 -9.29
CA PRO A 76 8.84 -0.37 -10.06
C PRO A 76 9.10 -1.77 -10.62
N LEU A 77 8.11 -2.66 -10.51
CA LEU A 77 8.08 -3.96 -11.17
C LEU A 77 7.25 -3.82 -12.44
N ARG A 78 7.91 -3.90 -13.61
CA ARG A 78 7.25 -3.70 -14.91
C ARG A 78 7.91 -4.50 -16.03
N ILE A 79 7.14 -4.77 -17.08
CA ILE A 79 7.62 -5.32 -18.34
C ILE A 79 7.12 -4.44 -19.47
N GLY A 80 8.06 -3.76 -20.13
CA GLY A 80 7.69 -2.75 -21.12
C GLY A 80 6.76 -1.70 -20.50
N ALA A 81 5.57 -1.55 -21.05
CA ALA A 81 4.54 -0.63 -20.56
C ALA A 81 3.59 -1.26 -19.51
N VAL A 82 3.74 -2.57 -19.22
CA VAL A 82 2.88 -3.25 -18.26
C VAL A 82 3.44 -3.10 -16.86
N ARG A 83 2.68 -2.45 -15.99
CA ARG A 83 2.99 -2.27 -14.56
C ARG A 83 2.43 -3.45 -13.77
N LEU A 84 3.29 -4.11 -13.00
CA LEU A 84 2.91 -5.25 -12.15
C LEU A 84 2.81 -4.85 -10.67
N GLY A 85 3.67 -3.95 -10.22
CA GLY A 85 3.73 -3.56 -8.83
C GLY A 85 4.99 -2.79 -8.47
N ALA A 86 5.44 -2.92 -7.22
CA ALA A 86 6.69 -2.35 -6.74
C ALA A 86 7.37 -3.27 -5.73
N LEU A 87 8.70 -3.23 -5.70
CA LEU A 87 9.57 -3.85 -4.71
C LEU A 87 10.08 -2.77 -3.75
N GLY A 88 9.73 -2.88 -2.46
CA GLY A 88 10.15 -1.95 -1.42
C GLY A 88 11.34 -2.47 -0.62
N PHE A 89 12.29 -1.57 -0.33
CA PHE A 89 13.40 -1.80 0.60
C PHE A 89 13.40 -0.70 1.65
N TYR A 90 13.90 -1.02 2.83
CA TYR A 90 14.12 -0.04 3.89
C TYR A 90 15.37 -0.37 4.70
N ARG A 91 15.91 0.63 5.38
CA ARG A 91 17.04 0.46 6.30
C ARG A 91 16.81 1.30 7.57
N ASP A 92 17.46 0.86 8.64
CA ASP A 92 17.57 1.55 9.93
C ASP A 92 18.67 2.66 9.95
N MET A 93 19.36 2.83 8.85
CA MET A 93 20.41 3.86 8.66
C MET A 93 20.01 4.83 7.54
N ALA A 94 20.30 6.11 7.74
CA ALA A 94 20.21 7.11 6.70
C ALA A 94 21.32 6.94 5.66
N GLY A 95 21.08 7.40 4.45
CA GLY A 95 22.04 7.44 3.35
C GLY A 95 21.52 6.79 2.07
N PRO A 96 22.07 7.16 0.91
CA PRO A 96 21.73 6.55 -0.37
C PRO A 96 22.22 5.10 -0.44
N LEU A 97 21.69 4.33 -1.37
CA LEU A 97 22.28 3.04 -1.76
C LEU A 97 23.65 3.29 -2.41
N THR A 98 24.61 2.42 -2.11
CA THR A 98 25.85 2.37 -2.89
C THR A 98 25.57 1.92 -4.32
N ASN A 99 26.51 2.11 -5.24
CA ASN A 99 26.36 1.64 -6.63
C ASN A 99 26.10 0.13 -6.70
N ASP A 100 26.79 -0.67 -5.89
CA ASP A 100 26.61 -2.12 -5.83
C ASP A 100 25.22 -2.48 -5.28
N GLN A 101 24.80 -1.84 -4.18
CA GLN A 101 23.46 -2.05 -3.61
C GLN A 101 22.35 -1.65 -4.59
N HIS A 102 22.58 -0.57 -5.36
CA HIS A 102 21.62 -0.16 -6.38
C HIS A 102 21.54 -1.19 -7.52
N ALA A 103 22.67 -1.71 -7.98
CA ALA A 103 22.73 -2.77 -8.98
C ALA A 103 22.03 -4.04 -8.49
N ASP A 104 22.31 -4.47 -7.26
CA ASP A 104 21.65 -5.63 -6.63
C ASP A 104 20.15 -5.43 -6.52
N ALA A 105 19.69 -4.25 -6.13
CA ALA A 105 18.28 -3.92 -6.03
C ALA A 105 17.55 -4.01 -7.38
N LEU A 106 18.20 -3.58 -8.47
CA LEU A 106 17.66 -3.72 -9.83
C LEU A 106 17.57 -5.19 -10.26
N VAL A 107 18.59 -6.00 -9.95
CA VAL A 107 18.56 -7.46 -10.21
C VAL A 107 17.43 -8.12 -9.43
N LEU A 108 17.25 -7.78 -8.15
CA LEU A 108 16.16 -8.30 -7.33
C LEU A 108 14.79 -7.87 -7.89
N ALA A 109 14.66 -6.65 -8.40
CA ALA A 109 13.42 -6.19 -9.03
C ALA A 109 13.11 -6.99 -10.32
N ASP A 110 14.11 -7.31 -11.14
CA ASP A 110 13.93 -8.17 -12.32
C ASP A 110 13.51 -9.60 -11.94
N VAL A 111 14.18 -10.20 -10.95
CA VAL A 111 13.83 -11.53 -10.42
C VAL A 111 12.41 -11.54 -9.85
N ALA A 112 12.05 -10.55 -9.05
CA ALA A 112 10.70 -10.43 -8.48
C ALA A 112 9.64 -10.27 -9.60
N THR A 113 9.94 -9.49 -10.63
CA THR A 113 9.07 -9.33 -11.80
C THR A 113 8.80 -10.67 -12.49
N ARG A 114 9.84 -11.46 -12.72
CA ARG A 114 9.72 -12.81 -13.34
C ARG A 114 8.96 -13.78 -12.44
N ALA A 115 9.22 -13.75 -11.13
CA ALA A 115 8.52 -14.60 -10.16
C ALA A 115 7.01 -14.29 -10.13
N VAL A 116 6.63 -13.02 -10.12
CA VAL A 116 5.23 -12.58 -10.19
C VAL A 116 4.55 -13.11 -11.45
N LEU A 117 5.20 -12.99 -12.61
CA LEU A 117 4.65 -13.52 -13.86
C LEU A 117 4.51 -15.04 -13.85
N ALA A 118 5.49 -15.77 -13.29
CA ALA A 118 5.41 -17.21 -13.16
C ALA A 118 4.24 -17.65 -12.28
N ILE A 119 4.01 -16.94 -11.16
CA ILE A 119 2.86 -17.17 -10.28
C ILE A 119 1.56 -16.90 -11.06
N GLN A 120 1.46 -15.78 -11.77
CA GLN A 120 0.27 -15.44 -12.56
C GLN A 120 0.00 -16.42 -13.70
N ALA A 121 1.04 -16.94 -14.35
CA ALA A 121 0.91 -17.88 -15.44
C ALA A 121 0.47 -19.29 -14.98
N ASN A 122 0.81 -19.68 -13.74
CA ASN A 122 0.49 -20.98 -13.17
C ASN A 122 -0.80 -20.99 -12.33
N ALA A 123 -1.33 -19.82 -12.00
CA ALA A 123 -2.53 -19.74 -11.21
C ALA A 123 -3.77 -19.83 -12.10
N SER A 124 -4.61 -20.83 -11.84
CA SER A 124 -6.01 -20.80 -12.29
C SER A 124 -6.69 -19.58 -11.69
N ALA A 125 -7.58 -18.94 -12.45
CA ALA A 125 -8.28 -17.74 -11.97
C ALA A 125 -9.05 -18.06 -10.67
N GLY A 126 -8.46 -17.79 -9.53
CA GLY A 126 -9.00 -18.08 -8.19
C GLY A 126 -8.00 -18.64 -7.18
N GLU A 127 -6.91 -19.30 -7.61
CA GLU A 127 -5.94 -19.94 -6.69
C GLU A 127 -4.94 -18.95 -6.06
N ILE A 128 -4.65 -17.83 -6.72
CA ILE A 128 -3.80 -16.77 -6.13
C ILE A 128 -4.45 -16.19 -4.86
N ALA A 129 -5.76 -16.28 -4.74
CA ALA A 129 -6.48 -15.75 -3.59
C ALA A 129 -6.23 -16.56 -2.30
N VAL A 130 -6.02 -17.85 -2.36
CA VAL A 130 -5.99 -18.75 -1.20
C VAL A 130 -4.64 -18.74 -0.47
N GLU A 131 -3.52 -18.68 -1.17
CA GLU A 131 -2.18 -18.61 -0.55
C GLU A 131 -1.85 -17.24 0.07
N LEU A 132 -2.56 -16.20 -0.35
CA LEU A 132 -2.42 -14.83 0.16
C LEU A 132 -3.26 -14.56 1.43
N GLU A 133 -4.05 -15.52 1.89
CA GLU A 133 -5.08 -15.33 2.93
C GLU A 133 -4.55 -14.92 4.32
N SER A 134 -3.30 -15.17 4.67
CA SER A 134 -2.80 -14.84 6.02
C SER A 134 -2.48 -13.35 6.25
N GLY A 135 -2.28 -12.56 5.18
CA GLY A 135 -2.14 -11.09 5.25
C GLY A 135 -3.34 -10.35 4.62
N VAL A 136 -4.28 -11.09 4.07
CA VAL A 136 -5.35 -10.62 3.18
C VAL A 136 -6.60 -10.19 3.97
N ASN A 137 -6.85 -10.74 5.15
CA ASN A 137 -8.10 -10.48 5.88
C ASN A 137 -8.32 -8.97 6.16
N LEU A 138 -7.29 -8.26 6.64
CA LEU A 138 -7.44 -6.82 6.91
C LEU A 138 -7.71 -5.99 5.65
N ARG A 139 -7.02 -6.34 4.55
CA ARG A 139 -7.18 -5.64 3.28
C ARG A 139 -8.50 -5.99 2.59
N PHE A 140 -8.95 -7.22 2.72
CA PHE A 140 -10.24 -7.65 2.19
C PHE A 140 -11.40 -6.83 2.78
N VAL A 141 -11.41 -6.63 4.10
CA VAL A 141 -12.42 -5.82 4.78
C VAL A 141 -12.40 -4.37 4.29
N VAL A 142 -11.21 -3.78 4.11
CA VAL A 142 -11.06 -2.42 3.55
C VAL A 142 -11.59 -2.35 2.12
N HIS A 143 -11.37 -3.38 1.31
CA HIS A 143 -11.89 -3.42 -0.07
C HIS A 143 -13.40 -3.59 -0.11
N GLN A 144 -13.94 -4.46 0.71
CA GLN A 144 -15.38 -4.63 0.86
C GLN A 144 -16.03 -3.31 1.30
N ALA A 145 -15.47 -2.65 2.32
CA ALA A 145 -15.92 -1.34 2.77
C ALA A 145 -15.83 -0.28 1.66
N SER A 146 -14.73 -0.26 0.89
CA SER A 146 -14.59 0.68 -0.23
C SER A 146 -15.68 0.47 -1.30
N GLY A 147 -16.04 -0.78 -1.60
CA GLY A 147 -17.14 -1.10 -2.49
C GLY A 147 -18.48 -0.60 -1.94
N MET A 148 -18.75 -0.78 -0.66
CA MET A 148 -19.98 -0.30 -0.01
C MET A 148 -20.05 1.22 0.00
N VAL A 149 -18.96 1.91 0.37
CA VAL A 149 -18.85 3.38 0.37
C VAL A 149 -19.00 3.94 -1.05
N ALA A 150 -18.43 3.27 -2.06
CA ALA A 150 -18.58 3.66 -3.46
C ALA A 150 -20.07 3.71 -3.88
N VAL A 151 -20.84 2.70 -3.48
CA VAL A 151 -22.29 2.65 -3.73
C VAL A 151 -23.04 3.73 -2.92
N GLN A 152 -22.68 3.91 -1.65
CA GLN A 152 -23.33 4.89 -0.77
C GLN A 152 -23.15 6.34 -1.29
N LEU A 153 -21.97 6.66 -1.81
CA LEU A 153 -21.63 8.01 -2.25
C LEU A 153 -21.80 8.23 -3.77
N GLY A 154 -22.03 7.16 -4.55
CA GLY A 154 -22.07 7.26 -6.01
C GLY A 154 -20.72 7.61 -6.65
N VAL A 155 -19.60 7.17 -6.05
CA VAL A 155 -18.24 7.48 -6.49
C VAL A 155 -17.50 6.22 -6.93
N SER A 156 -16.30 6.38 -7.52
CA SER A 156 -15.43 5.24 -7.84
C SER A 156 -14.89 4.55 -6.58
N ILE A 157 -14.53 3.26 -6.67
CA ILE A 157 -13.90 2.51 -5.57
C ILE A 157 -12.62 3.19 -5.09
N THR A 158 -11.83 3.75 -6.01
CA THR A 158 -10.60 4.50 -5.69
C THR A 158 -10.92 5.74 -4.85
N GLU A 159 -11.93 6.50 -5.21
CA GLU A 159 -12.35 7.67 -4.45
C GLU A 159 -12.95 7.28 -3.10
N ALA A 160 -13.74 6.21 -3.04
CA ALA A 160 -14.27 5.67 -1.80
C ALA A 160 -13.16 5.27 -0.82
N LEU A 161 -12.07 4.66 -1.31
CA LEU A 161 -10.89 4.34 -0.50
C LEU A 161 -10.20 5.59 0.04
N VAL A 162 -10.10 6.66 -0.77
CA VAL A 162 -9.55 7.94 -0.31
C VAL A 162 -10.41 8.52 0.82
N ARG A 163 -11.72 8.44 0.71
CA ARG A 163 -12.64 8.92 1.76
C ARG A 163 -12.57 8.09 3.03
N LEU A 164 -12.45 6.76 2.92
CA LEU A 164 -12.20 5.88 4.07
C LEU A 164 -10.91 6.24 4.80
N ARG A 165 -9.82 6.47 4.06
CA ARG A 165 -8.52 6.90 4.62
C ARG A 165 -8.63 8.25 5.32
N ALA A 166 -9.27 9.22 4.68
CA ALA A 166 -9.46 10.55 5.24
C ALA A 166 -10.27 10.50 6.55
N TYR A 167 -11.31 9.69 6.59
CA TYR A 167 -12.12 9.49 7.79
C TYR A 167 -11.33 8.81 8.90
N ALA A 168 -10.61 7.74 8.60
CA ALA A 168 -9.76 7.04 9.56
C ALA A 168 -8.70 7.98 10.15
N PHE A 169 -8.04 8.76 9.30
CA PHE A 169 -7.04 9.75 9.71
C PHE A 169 -7.64 10.87 10.59
N ALA A 170 -8.78 11.42 10.20
CA ALA A 170 -9.45 12.49 10.95
C ALA A 170 -9.90 12.05 12.36
N ASN A 171 -10.16 10.74 12.54
CA ASN A 171 -10.60 10.18 13.82
C ASN A 171 -9.48 9.46 14.60
N ASP A 172 -8.22 9.54 14.11
CA ASP A 172 -7.05 8.87 14.71
C ASP A 172 -7.27 7.36 14.92
N ARG A 173 -7.94 6.71 13.96
CA ARG A 173 -8.30 5.28 14.01
C ARG A 173 -7.69 4.50 12.84
N ALA A 174 -7.49 3.21 13.02
CA ALA A 174 -7.03 2.34 11.95
C ALA A 174 -8.10 2.23 10.84
N ILE A 175 -7.68 2.26 9.58
CA ILE A 175 -8.61 2.09 8.45
C ILE A 175 -9.36 0.76 8.49
N SER A 176 -8.73 -0.29 9.05
CA SER A 176 -9.35 -1.60 9.25
C SER A 176 -10.56 -1.55 10.18
N GLU A 177 -10.44 -0.83 11.30
CA GLU A 177 -11.55 -0.65 12.25
C GLU A 177 -12.73 0.09 11.62
N ILE A 178 -12.42 1.18 10.87
CA ILE A 178 -13.45 1.92 10.13
C ILE A 178 -14.11 1.03 9.06
N ALA A 179 -13.32 0.23 8.38
CA ALA A 179 -13.82 -0.68 7.35
C ALA A 179 -14.73 -1.78 7.97
N GLU A 180 -14.38 -2.33 9.12
CA GLU A 180 -15.22 -3.29 9.85
C GLU A 180 -16.58 -2.69 10.22
N GLU A 181 -16.61 -1.44 10.70
CA GLU A 181 -17.86 -0.75 11.02
C GLU A 181 -18.74 -0.50 9.77
N VAL A 182 -18.10 -0.16 8.64
CA VAL A 182 -18.83 -0.01 7.36
C VAL A 182 -19.43 -1.33 6.91
N VAL A 183 -18.63 -2.41 6.97
CA VAL A 183 -19.09 -3.76 6.58
C VAL A 183 -20.19 -4.26 7.51
N ALA A 184 -20.07 -4.00 8.82
CA ALA A 184 -21.08 -4.30 9.81
C ALA A 184 -22.32 -3.37 9.72
N ARG A 185 -22.29 -2.37 8.83
CA ARG A 185 -23.34 -1.35 8.66
C ARG A 185 -23.58 -0.46 9.89
N HIS A 186 -22.59 -0.34 10.76
CA HIS A 186 -22.61 0.58 11.88
C HIS A 186 -22.19 2.00 11.46
N LEU A 187 -21.38 2.13 10.40
CA LEU A 187 -20.95 3.39 9.81
C LEU A 187 -21.43 3.50 8.37
N HIS A 188 -22.03 4.67 8.04
CA HIS A 188 -22.51 4.99 6.70
C HIS A 188 -21.91 6.33 6.25
N PHE A 189 -21.50 6.39 4.98
CA PHE A 189 -21.03 7.63 4.35
C PHE A 189 -22.16 8.28 3.57
N HIS A 190 -22.35 9.60 3.75
CA HIS A 190 -23.36 10.40 3.06
C HIS A 190 -22.71 11.53 2.27
N SER A 191 -23.37 12.00 1.20
CA SER A 191 -22.79 12.99 0.27
C SER A 191 -22.53 14.37 0.90
N ASP A 192 -23.22 14.73 1.99
CA ASP A 192 -23.23 16.09 2.55
C ASP A 192 -22.64 16.22 3.96
N SER A 193 -22.31 15.16 4.65
CA SER A 193 -21.63 15.20 5.95
C SER A 193 -21.38 13.81 6.50
N VAL A 194 -20.29 13.65 7.20
CA VAL A 194 -20.05 12.46 8.02
C VAL A 194 -20.90 12.62 9.28
N GLU A 195 -22.14 12.14 9.27
CA GLU A 195 -22.94 12.04 10.49
C GLU A 195 -22.86 10.61 11.05
N VAL A 196 -22.33 10.53 12.25
CA VAL A 196 -22.33 9.30 13.07
C VAL A 196 -23.72 9.20 13.71
N HIS A 197 -24.52 8.21 13.33
CA HIS A 197 -25.67 7.80 14.12
C HIS A 197 -25.24 6.66 15.03
N GLU A 198 -24.98 6.98 16.30
CA GLU A 198 -25.02 5.99 17.38
C GLU A 198 -26.48 5.58 17.61
N GLN A 199 -26.77 4.31 17.42
CA GLN A 199 -27.96 3.65 17.98
C GLN A 199 -27.52 2.51 18.87
#